data_fd5d6b166de32f85b71fc95bd8753e69
#
_entry.id   fd5d6b166de32f85b71fc95bd8753e69
#
_cell.length_a   1.000
_cell.length_b   1.000
_cell.length_c   1.000
_cell.angle_alpha   90.00
_cell.angle_beta   90.00
_cell.angle_gamma   90.00
#
_symmetry.space_group_name_H-M   'P 1'
#
loop_
_entity.id
_entity.type
_entity.pdbx_description
1 polymer ?
#
loop_
_entity_poly.entity_id
_entity_poly.type
_entity_poly.pdbx_seq_one_letter_code
_entity_poly.pdbx_strand_id
1 'polypeptide(L)'
;MWRVLAQQIGHPSSQYQKLKAKYTKPIDKPKKGIYCEVEFFETHRCTELFFLYYFRYTSRPYDTQEPLLKDLNQSVEYRKTIEFFIKTKGLHNYFEHNGGSLEKAMANANRSMDEKLKSGRDYSYSELGRLVEKLKTI
;
A
#
# COMPACT_ATOMS: atom_id res chain seq x y z
N MET A 1 19.37 -7.42 10.16
CA MET A 1 18.82 -6.37 9.25
C MET A 1 17.76 -6.99 8.35
N TRP A 2 16.65 -6.33 8.20
CA TRP A 2 15.65 -6.76 7.26
C TRP A 2 15.16 -5.58 6.42
N ARG A 3 14.61 -5.89 5.26
CA ARG A 3 14.20 -4.89 4.27
C ARG A 3 12.72 -5.03 4.00
N VAL A 4 12.03 -3.90 3.96
CA VAL A 4 10.59 -3.85 3.66
C VAL A 4 10.40 -3.24 2.28
N LEU A 5 9.58 -3.90 1.45
CA LEU A 5 9.22 -3.40 0.14
C LEU A 5 7.70 -3.23 0.07
N ALA A 6 7.26 -2.03 -0.28
CA ALA A 6 5.87 -1.74 -0.62
C ALA A 6 5.79 -1.68 -2.13
N GLN A 7 4.84 -2.39 -2.71
CA GLN A 7 4.73 -2.51 -4.15
C GLN A 7 3.32 -2.32 -4.65
N GLN A 8 3.20 -1.61 -5.77
CA GLN A 8 1.95 -1.48 -6.50
C GLN A 8 1.88 -2.60 -7.54
N ILE A 9 0.73 -3.28 -7.59
CA ILE A 9 0.48 -4.32 -8.58
C ILE A 9 -0.89 -4.13 -9.23
N GLY A 10 -0.95 -4.20 -10.56
CA GLY A 10 -2.20 -4.30 -11.31
C GLY A 10 -2.64 -5.75 -11.37
N HIS A 11 -1.84 -6.56 -12.10
CA HIS A 11 -1.95 -8.01 -12.13
C HIS A 11 -0.61 -8.60 -11.74
N PRO A 12 -0.56 -9.63 -10.88
CA PRO A 12 0.70 -10.27 -10.53
C PRO A 12 1.38 -10.81 -11.79
N SER A 13 2.53 -10.25 -12.14
CA SER A 13 3.31 -10.74 -13.27
C SER A 13 4.14 -11.96 -12.85
N SER A 14 4.55 -12.78 -13.83
CA SER A 14 5.44 -13.91 -13.55
C SER A 14 6.78 -13.43 -13.00
N GLN A 15 7.27 -12.27 -13.44
CA GLN A 15 8.50 -11.67 -12.91
C GLN A 15 8.35 -11.28 -11.44
N TYR A 16 7.23 -10.68 -11.06
CA TYR A 16 6.93 -10.33 -9.68
C TYR A 16 6.85 -11.58 -8.80
N GLN A 17 6.15 -12.61 -9.25
CA GLN A 17 6.02 -13.85 -8.51
C GLN A 17 7.37 -14.53 -8.30
N LYS A 18 8.25 -14.52 -9.32
CA LYS A 18 9.62 -15.03 -9.20
C LYS A 18 10.43 -14.23 -8.20
N LEU A 19 10.32 -12.91 -8.21
CA LEU A 19 11.01 -12.05 -7.27
C LEU A 19 10.56 -12.34 -5.84
N LYS A 20 9.27 -12.43 -5.62
CA LYS A 20 8.69 -12.73 -4.31
C LYS A 20 9.16 -14.10 -3.81
N ALA A 21 9.14 -15.11 -4.67
CA ALA A 21 9.61 -16.45 -4.32
C ALA A 21 11.11 -16.46 -3.97
N LYS A 22 11.92 -15.70 -4.72
CA LYS A 22 13.36 -15.60 -4.47
C LYS A 22 13.67 -15.09 -3.06
N TYR A 23 12.89 -14.17 -2.54
CA TYR A 23 13.12 -13.53 -1.24
C TYR A 23 12.22 -14.08 -0.12
N THR A 24 11.61 -15.24 -0.33
CA THR A 24 10.86 -15.94 0.72
C THR A 24 11.78 -16.39 1.87
N LYS A 25 13.02 -16.76 1.52
CA LYS A 25 14.05 -17.11 2.51
C LYS A 25 14.95 -15.91 2.79
N PRO A 26 15.45 -15.75 4.03
CA PRO A 26 16.39 -14.69 4.34
C PRO A 26 17.64 -14.74 3.48
N ILE A 27 18.22 -13.58 3.22
CA ILE A 27 19.56 -13.48 2.62
C ILE A 27 20.55 -13.63 3.76
N ASP A 28 21.25 -14.78 3.78
CA ASP A 28 22.21 -15.08 4.84
C ASP A 28 23.58 -15.35 4.22
N LYS A 29 24.52 -14.46 4.50
CA LYS A 29 25.91 -14.54 4.04
C LYS A 29 26.85 -14.40 5.24
N PRO A 30 26.98 -15.44 6.07
CA PRO A 30 27.74 -15.32 7.34
C PRO A 30 29.20 -14.92 7.15
N LYS A 31 29.84 -15.34 6.05
CA LYS A 31 31.23 -14.97 5.74
C LYS A 31 31.39 -13.47 5.49
N LYS A 32 30.33 -12.79 5.06
CA LYS A 32 30.30 -11.35 4.81
C LYS A 32 29.64 -10.57 5.95
N GLY A 33 29.17 -11.26 6.98
CA GLY A 33 28.44 -10.65 8.06
C GLY A 33 27.09 -10.07 7.65
N ILE A 34 26.46 -10.65 6.62
CA ILE A 34 25.20 -10.15 6.08
C ILE A 34 24.06 -11.09 6.44
N TYR A 35 23.04 -10.56 7.11
CA TYR A 35 21.75 -11.20 7.30
C TYR A 35 20.65 -10.21 6.99
N CYS A 36 19.71 -10.57 6.12
CA CYS A 36 18.65 -9.69 5.70
C CYS A 36 17.38 -10.47 5.40
N GLU A 37 16.29 -10.09 6.03
CA GLU A 37 14.96 -10.59 5.71
C GLU A 37 14.25 -9.59 4.80
N VAL A 38 13.49 -10.11 3.82
CA VAL A 38 12.71 -9.29 2.90
C VAL A 38 11.25 -9.62 3.08
N GLU A 39 10.45 -8.58 3.26
CA GLU A 39 9.01 -8.70 3.41
C GLU A 39 8.32 -7.84 2.37
N PHE A 40 7.25 -8.36 1.76
CA PHE A 40 6.50 -7.67 0.72
C PHE A 40 5.17 -7.20 1.26
N PHE A 41 4.85 -5.94 0.96
CA PHE A 41 3.55 -5.35 1.28
C PHE A 41 2.91 -4.90 -0.04
N GLU A 42 1.79 -5.50 -0.38
CA GLU A 42 1.16 -5.33 -1.68
C GLU A 42 -0.08 -4.45 -1.58
N THR A 43 -0.32 -3.64 -2.60
CA THR A 43 -1.55 -2.86 -2.75
C THR A 43 -2.05 -3.02 -4.17
N HIS A 44 -3.27 -3.46 -4.33
CA HIS A 44 -3.96 -3.54 -5.60
C HIS A 44 -5.16 -2.57 -5.59
N ARG A 45 -5.30 -1.63 -6.49
CA ARG A 45 -4.62 -1.46 -7.80
C ARG A 45 -3.28 -0.73 -7.66
N CYS A 46 -3.23 0.33 -6.85
CA CYS A 46 -2.07 1.20 -6.71
C CYS A 46 -2.09 1.84 -5.32
N THR A 47 -1.01 2.51 -4.97
CA THR A 47 -0.83 3.13 -3.65
C THR A 47 -1.97 4.11 -3.30
N GLU A 48 -2.56 4.77 -4.29
CA GLU A 48 -3.66 5.71 -4.08
C GLU A 48 -4.91 5.06 -3.47
N LEU A 49 -5.04 3.73 -3.53
CA LEU A 49 -6.07 3.04 -2.79
C LEU A 49 -5.92 3.26 -1.28
N PHE A 50 -4.69 3.21 -0.79
CA PHE A 50 -4.43 3.49 0.62
C PHE A 50 -4.75 4.94 0.97
N PHE A 51 -4.49 5.87 0.05
CA PHE A 51 -4.87 7.28 0.24
C PHE A 51 -6.39 7.44 0.35
N LEU A 52 -7.14 6.72 -0.50
CA LEU A 52 -8.61 6.72 -0.41
C LEU A 52 -9.07 6.18 0.94
N TYR A 53 -8.40 5.18 1.48
CA TYR A 53 -8.73 4.60 2.77
C TYR A 53 -8.58 5.57 3.95
N TYR A 54 -7.84 6.66 3.81
CA TYR A 54 -7.85 7.75 4.79
C TYR A 54 -9.25 8.33 4.99
N PHE A 55 -10.11 8.24 3.97
CA PHE A 55 -11.42 8.90 3.95
C PHE A 55 -12.56 7.91 3.99
N ARG A 56 -12.46 6.81 3.27
CA ARG A 56 -13.53 5.82 3.24
C ARG A 56 -13.04 4.45 2.76
N TYR A 57 -13.78 3.42 3.12
CA TYR A 57 -13.55 2.08 2.62
C TYR A 57 -14.20 1.92 1.24
N THR A 58 -13.59 1.08 0.40
CA THR A 58 -14.17 0.62 -0.85
C THR A 58 -13.70 -0.80 -1.16
N SER A 59 -14.60 -1.61 -1.70
CA SER A 59 -14.28 -2.91 -2.29
C SER A 59 -14.49 -2.91 -3.81
N ARG A 60 -14.69 -1.72 -4.39
CA ARG A 60 -14.89 -1.57 -5.83
C ARG A 60 -13.71 -2.12 -6.61
N PRO A 61 -13.92 -2.97 -7.66
CA PRO A 61 -12.83 -3.36 -8.54
C PRO A 61 -12.43 -2.17 -9.42
N TYR A 62 -11.13 -1.85 -9.42
CA TYR A 62 -10.58 -0.80 -10.26
C TYR A 62 -9.70 -1.43 -11.33
N ASP A 63 -10.17 -1.42 -12.59
CA ASP A 63 -9.41 -1.97 -13.72
C ASP A 63 -8.24 -1.07 -14.10
N THR A 64 -8.39 0.24 -13.88
CA THR A 64 -7.36 1.24 -14.15
C THR A 64 -7.24 2.20 -12.97
N GLN A 65 -6.23 3.07 -13.00
CA GLN A 65 -6.02 4.09 -11.98
C GLN A 65 -7.07 5.20 -12.00
N GLU A 66 -7.58 5.54 -13.18
CA GLU A 66 -8.44 6.72 -13.35
C GLU A 66 -9.70 6.70 -12.49
N PRO A 67 -10.50 5.62 -12.44
CA PRO A 67 -11.66 5.60 -11.55
C PRO A 67 -11.30 5.74 -10.08
N LEU A 68 -10.17 5.17 -9.66
CA LEU A 68 -9.69 5.28 -8.29
C LEU A 68 -9.31 6.72 -7.95
N LEU A 69 -8.58 7.39 -8.82
CA LEU A 69 -8.21 8.80 -8.63
C LEU A 69 -9.45 9.70 -8.60
N LYS A 70 -10.44 9.39 -9.43
CA LYS A 70 -11.72 10.11 -9.42
C LYS A 70 -12.43 9.95 -8.09
N ASP A 71 -12.47 8.74 -7.54
CA ASP A 71 -13.08 8.49 -6.24
C ASP A 71 -12.31 9.21 -5.12
N LEU A 72 -10.97 9.20 -5.17
CA LEU A 72 -10.15 9.93 -4.21
C LEU A 72 -10.42 11.44 -4.26
N ASN A 73 -10.55 12.00 -5.45
CA ASN A 73 -10.82 13.43 -5.64
C ASN A 73 -12.21 13.86 -5.17
N GLN A 74 -13.11 12.94 -4.93
CA GLN A 74 -14.39 13.24 -4.28
C GLN A 74 -14.22 13.59 -2.81
N SER A 75 -13.17 13.07 -2.18
CA SER A 75 -12.89 13.32 -0.75
C SER A 75 -11.89 14.43 -0.53
N VAL A 76 -10.88 14.55 -1.40
CA VAL A 76 -9.79 15.52 -1.26
C VAL A 76 -9.19 15.78 -2.64
N GLU A 77 -8.73 17.00 -2.92
CA GLU A 77 -7.99 17.24 -4.14
C GLU A 77 -6.67 16.46 -4.10
N TYR A 78 -6.41 15.67 -5.12
CA TYR A 78 -5.19 14.91 -5.26
C TYR A 78 -4.73 14.93 -6.71
N ARG A 79 -3.45 15.26 -6.93
CA ARG A 79 -2.81 15.25 -8.24
C ARG A 79 -1.47 14.56 -8.14
N LYS A 80 -1.19 13.66 -9.07
CA LYS A 80 0.07 12.91 -9.10
C LYS A 80 1.12 13.71 -9.87
N THR A 81 1.49 14.88 -9.33
CA THR A 81 2.48 15.78 -9.92
C THR A 81 3.45 16.26 -8.86
N ILE A 82 4.66 16.61 -9.30
CA ILE A 82 5.70 17.12 -8.40
C ILE A 82 5.25 18.44 -7.76
N GLU A 83 4.62 19.32 -8.53
CA GLU A 83 4.11 20.59 -8.05
C GLU A 83 3.11 20.41 -6.92
N PHE A 84 2.20 19.43 -7.07
CA PHE A 84 1.21 19.13 -6.04
C PHE A 84 1.87 18.62 -4.75
N PHE A 85 2.85 17.73 -4.87
CA PHE A 85 3.54 17.18 -3.71
C PHE A 85 4.35 18.25 -2.97
N ILE A 86 4.97 19.19 -3.69
CA ILE A 86 5.68 20.32 -3.08
C ILE A 86 4.68 21.25 -2.39
N LYS A 87 3.56 21.56 -3.04
CA LYS A 87 2.54 22.46 -2.51
C LYS A 87 1.93 21.93 -1.20
N THR A 88 1.67 20.64 -1.12
CA THR A 88 1.02 20.03 0.04
C THR A 88 1.96 19.78 1.22
N LYS A 89 3.26 19.79 0.98
CA LYS A 89 4.30 19.61 2.00
C LYS A 89 4.16 18.31 2.80
N GLY A 90 3.73 17.25 2.12
CA GLY A 90 3.55 15.94 2.73
C GLY A 90 2.10 15.49 2.72
N LEU A 91 1.86 14.36 2.07
CA LEU A 91 0.50 13.87 1.84
C LEU A 91 -0.21 13.46 3.12
N HIS A 92 0.50 12.84 4.07
CA HIS A 92 -0.11 12.40 5.32
C HIS A 92 -0.77 13.57 6.07
N ASN A 93 -0.03 14.63 6.33
CA ASN A 93 -0.55 15.80 7.02
C ASN A 93 -1.67 16.47 6.21
N TYR A 94 -1.50 16.55 4.90
CA TYR A 94 -2.50 17.10 4.01
C TYR A 94 -3.82 16.34 4.11
N PHE A 95 -3.79 15.01 4.07
CA PHE A 95 -4.99 14.19 4.19
C PHE A 95 -5.65 14.36 5.57
N GLU A 96 -4.84 14.37 6.64
CA GLU A 96 -5.38 14.55 7.99
C GLU A 96 -6.01 15.90 8.19
N HIS A 97 -5.46 16.97 7.61
CA HIS A 97 -6.05 18.30 7.66
C HIS A 97 -7.32 18.45 6.82
N ASN A 98 -7.59 17.52 5.93
CA ASN A 98 -8.74 17.55 5.03
C ASN A 98 -9.78 16.46 5.34
N GLY A 99 -9.84 16.02 6.58
CA GLY A 99 -10.85 15.07 7.03
C GLY A 99 -10.47 13.62 6.97
N GLY A 100 -9.23 13.29 6.54
CA GLY A 100 -8.72 11.94 6.55
C GLY A 100 -8.09 11.56 7.87
N SER A 101 -7.80 10.27 8.03
CA SER A 101 -7.15 9.74 9.24
C SER A 101 -6.29 8.53 8.88
N LEU A 102 -5.06 8.50 9.37
CA LEU A 102 -4.19 7.34 9.21
C LEU A 102 -4.77 6.12 9.93
N GLU A 103 -5.37 6.30 11.09
CA GLU A 103 -6.02 5.19 11.80
C GLU A 103 -7.14 4.58 10.97
N LYS A 104 -7.94 5.41 10.33
CA LYS A 104 -8.98 4.96 9.41
C LYS A 104 -8.39 4.24 8.21
N ALA A 105 -7.29 4.76 7.64
CA ALA A 105 -6.61 4.11 6.52
C ALA A 105 -6.11 2.72 6.91
N MET A 106 -5.49 2.58 8.06
CA MET A 106 -5.01 1.29 8.57
C MET A 106 -6.16 0.32 8.80
N ALA A 107 -7.23 0.76 9.42
CA ALA A 107 -8.41 -0.08 9.66
C ALA A 107 -9.05 -0.55 8.35
N ASN A 108 -9.19 0.36 7.38
CA ASN A 108 -9.75 0.02 6.07
C ASN A 108 -8.85 -0.93 5.28
N ALA A 109 -7.53 -0.73 5.35
CA ALA A 109 -6.58 -1.64 4.72
C ALA A 109 -6.66 -3.04 5.34
N ASN A 110 -6.68 -3.14 6.65
CA ASN A 110 -6.82 -4.43 7.34
C ASN A 110 -8.16 -5.10 7.01
N ARG A 111 -9.24 -4.34 6.94
CA ARG A 111 -10.54 -4.83 6.49
C ARG A 111 -10.46 -5.40 5.08
N SER A 112 -9.75 -4.72 4.17
CA SER A 112 -9.60 -5.20 2.80
C SER A 112 -8.86 -6.54 2.73
N MET A 113 -7.86 -6.73 3.60
CA MET A 113 -7.12 -7.98 3.66
C MET A 113 -7.98 -9.11 4.24
N ASP A 114 -8.77 -8.84 5.28
CA ASP A 114 -9.70 -9.82 5.84
C ASP A 114 -10.73 -10.27 4.80
N GLU A 115 -11.30 -9.33 4.07
CA GLU A 115 -12.27 -9.65 3.02
C GLU A 115 -11.61 -10.42 1.86
N LYS A 116 -10.38 -10.07 1.51
CA LYS A 116 -9.61 -10.81 0.50
C LYS A 116 -9.43 -12.26 0.91
N LEU A 117 -9.04 -12.52 2.16
CA LEU A 117 -8.86 -13.88 2.66
C LEU A 117 -10.16 -14.68 2.67
N LYS A 118 -11.29 -14.04 2.99
CA LYS A 118 -12.59 -14.70 3.05
C LYS A 118 -13.20 -14.96 1.68
N SER A 119 -13.08 -14.01 0.76
CA SER A 119 -13.72 -14.07 -0.57
C SER A 119 -12.81 -14.58 -1.66
N GLY A 120 -11.49 -14.59 -1.44
CA GLY A 120 -10.52 -14.94 -2.48
C GLY A 120 -10.34 -13.89 -3.56
N ARG A 121 -10.89 -12.67 -3.38
CA ARG A 121 -10.74 -11.61 -4.38
C ARG A 121 -9.28 -11.17 -4.49
N ASP A 122 -8.87 -10.82 -5.71
CA ASP A 122 -7.51 -10.37 -6.01
C ASP A 122 -7.47 -8.89 -6.42
N TYR A 123 -8.44 -8.10 -5.94
CA TYR A 123 -8.54 -6.68 -6.25
C TYR A 123 -8.94 -5.88 -5.01
N SER A 124 -8.63 -4.60 -5.02
CA SER A 124 -9.00 -3.63 -3.96
C SER A 124 -8.63 -4.10 -2.56
N TYR A 125 -7.35 -4.34 -2.36
CA TYR A 125 -6.79 -4.66 -1.06
C TYR A 125 -5.47 -3.91 -0.85
N SER A 126 -5.07 -3.74 0.40
CA SER A 126 -3.80 -3.09 0.72
C SER A 126 -3.20 -3.68 2.00
N GLU A 127 -1.93 -4.06 1.93
CA GLU A 127 -1.14 -4.45 3.09
C GLU A 127 -0.41 -3.27 3.73
N LEU A 128 -0.60 -2.04 3.22
CA LEU A 128 0.11 -0.87 3.75
C LEU A 128 -0.28 -0.55 5.19
N GLY A 129 -1.46 -0.95 5.64
CA GLY A 129 -1.83 -0.85 7.05
C GLY A 129 -0.88 -1.66 7.93
N ARG A 130 -0.54 -2.88 7.52
CA ARG A 130 0.45 -3.72 8.20
C ARG A 130 1.85 -3.10 8.16
N LEU A 131 2.22 -2.51 7.04
CA LEU A 131 3.52 -1.83 6.92
C LEU A 131 3.63 -0.69 7.94
N VAL A 132 2.62 0.17 8.02
CA VAL A 132 2.62 1.30 8.96
C VAL A 132 2.70 0.80 10.40
N GLU A 133 1.90 -0.22 10.73
CA GLU A 133 1.90 -0.82 12.06
C GLU A 133 3.29 -1.36 12.42
N LYS A 134 3.93 -2.05 11.49
CA LYS A 134 5.28 -2.59 11.66
C LYS A 134 6.32 -1.48 11.86
N LEU A 135 6.22 -0.39 11.10
CA LEU A 135 7.13 0.74 11.24
C LEU A 135 7.02 1.42 12.61
N LYS A 136 5.84 1.39 13.23
CA LYS A 136 5.65 1.95 14.57
C LYS A 136 6.33 1.14 15.67
N THR A 137 6.69 -0.11 15.40
CA THR A 137 7.32 -1.01 16.38
C THR A 137 8.84 -1.11 16.22
N ILE A 138 9.41 -0.43 15.24
CA ILE A 138 10.87 -0.45 14.97
C ILE A 138 11.62 0.52 15.89
#